data_b777bc08a3886019faa2b7dabaf20745
#
_entry.id   b777bc08a3886019faa2b7dabaf20745
#
_cell.length_a   1.000
_cell.length_b   1.000
_cell.length_c   1.000
_cell.angle_alpha   90.00
_cell.angle_beta   90.00
_cell.angle_gamma   90.00
#
_symmetry.space_group_name_H-M   'P 1'
#
loop_
_entity.id
_entity.type
_entity.pdbx_description
1 polymer ?
#
loop_
_entity_poly.entity_id
_entity_poly.type
_entity_poly.pdbx_seq_one_letter_code
_entity_poly.pdbx_strand_id
1 'polypeptide(L)'
;MLQQTNYLMRTLVYGGIVSLLGFGGWEARQYLHQEQAKLEEKDRDIQTLKGQLATTTEEMENLRQVHQLEMKSLQAEHQKQMARLEQELARINTALKFLKLEHRLARLEVLDQRRAEGDPEKILTTLKFTELDAAGQPHGQPTQGVVEGRELYLDAPLIQFKDEFIEQGDLLRGRTICRFRRVFGDQQAPRDGLNLDHPPQSPSELSPFEQELWNQFWQLANDPAVAEQKGVRAAHGGGPSIVAKKGAVYHIDLRASGGLTIRPVETSVASQPADKSAKP
;
A
#
# COMPACT_ATOMS: atom_id res chain seq x y z
N MET A 1 115.90 -44.62 48.63
CA MET A 1 114.72 -43.81 49.14
C MET A 1 114.15 -42.81 48.10
N LEU A 2 114.90 -42.24 47.21
CA LEU A 2 114.41 -41.19 46.25
C LEU A 2 113.48 -41.68 45.12
N GLN A 3 113.52 -42.97 44.75
CA GLN A 3 112.65 -43.48 43.69
C GLN A 3 111.19 -43.74 44.13
N GLN A 4 111.00 -44.15 45.39
CA GLN A 4 109.64 -44.40 45.91
C GLN A 4 108.80 -43.11 46.15
N THR A 5 109.45 -42.00 46.48
CA THR A 5 108.75 -40.71 46.68
C THR A 5 108.26 -40.14 45.37
N ASN A 6 108.94 -40.38 44.26
CA ASN A 6 108.54 -39.91 42.94
C ASN A 6 107.30 -40.68 42.38
N TYR A 7 107.18 -41.96 42.73
CA TYR A 7 106.05 -42.79 42.33
C TYR A 7 104.79 -42.36 43.08
N LEU A 8 104.90 -42.13 44.40
CA LEU A 8 103.77 -41.68 45.22
C LEU A 8 103.30 -40.24 44.83
N MET A 9 104.21 -39.36 44.47
CA MET A 9 103.84 -38.03 43.97
C MET A 9 103.11 -38.07 42.62
N ARG A 10 103.57 -38.93 41.69
CA ARG A 10 102.95 -39.18 40.41
C ARG A 10 101.52 -39.76 40.52
N THR A 11 101.35 -40.71 41.39
CA THR A 11 100.03 -41.35 41.65
C THR A 11 99.07 -40.37 42.31
N LEU A 12 99.49 -39.48 43.22
CA LEU A 12 98.69 -38.42 43.81
C LEU A 12 98.29 -37.32 42.79
N VAL A 13 99.22 -36.93 41.89
CA VAL A 13 98.97 -35.97 40.84
C VAL A 13 98.00 -36.55 39.81
N TYR A 14 98.22 -37.80 39.36
CA TYR A 14 97.32 -38.47 38.44
C TYR A 14 95.93 -38.73 39.09
N GLY A 15 95.88 -39.11 40.36
CA GLY A 15 94.63 -39.27 41.13
C GLY A 15 93.88 -37.94 41.27
N GLY A 16 94.58 -36.82 41.52
CA GLY A 16 94.01 -35.46 41.56
C GLY A 16 93.45 -35.02 40.21
N ILE A 17 94.21 -35.28 39.14
CA ILE A 17 93.74 -34.93 37.78
C ILE A 17 92.51 -35.74 37.37
N VAL A 18 92.49 -37.05 37.65
CA VAL A 18 91.35 -37.93 37.36
C VAL A 18 90.15 -37.54 38.19
N SER A 19 90.30 -37.13 39.48
CA SER A 19 89.23 -36.65 40.34
C SER A 19 88.68 -35.28 39.84
N LEU A 20 89.56 -34.34 39.44
CA LEU A 20 89.15 -33.05 38.90
C LEU A 20 88.42 -33.22 37.55
N LEU A 21 88.92 -34.13 36.65
CA LEU A 21 88.24 -34.41 35.43
C LEU A 21 86.94 -35.19 35.63
N GLY A 22 86.89 -36.05 36.62
CA GLY A 22 85.66 -36.76 37.00
C GLY A 22 84.57 -35.81 37.61
N PHE A 23 85.02 -34.90 38.50
CA PHE A 23 84.11 -33.97 39.14
C PHE A 23 83.64 -32.92 38.15
N GLY A 24 84.53 -32.32 37.38
CA GLY A 24 84.16 -31.34 36.32
C GLY A 24 83.31 -32.01 35.21
N GLY A 25 83.55 -33.24 34.86
CA GLY A 25 82.71 -33.95 33.90
C GLY A 25 81.31 -34.31 34.48
N TRP A 26 81.22 -34.56 35.79
CA TRP A 26 79.94 -34.83 36.45
C TRP A 26 79.12 -33.55 36.60
N GLU A 27 79.72 -32.39 36.95
CA GLU A 27 79.02 -31.10 37.04
C GLU A 27 78.54 -30.62 35.63
N ALA A 28 79.40 -30.74 34.62
CA ALA A 28 79.03 -30.40 33.26
C ALA A 28 77.87 -31.26 32.74
N ARG A 29 77.88 -32.54 33.07
CA ARG A 29 76.79 -33.48 32.72
C ARG A 29 75.49 -33.15 33.43
N GLN A 30 75.55 -32.72 34.69
CA GLN A 30 74.37 -32.33 35.47
C GLN A 30 73.76 -31.00 34.96
N TYR A 31 74.63 -30.07 34.57
CA TYR A 31 74.26 -28.82 33.96
C TYR A 31 73.57 -29.05 32.58
N LEU A 32 74.16 -29.91 31.73
CA LEU A 32 73.56 -30.29 30.47
C LEU A 32 72.19 -30.97 30.61
N HIS A 33 72.07 -31.88 31.58
CA HIS A 33 70.80 -32.55 31.90
C HIS A 33 69.72 -31.53 32.39
N GLN A 34 70.10 -30.56 33.21
CA GLN A 34 69.15 -29.51 33.63
C GLN A 34 68.73 -28.58 32.46
N GLU A 35 69.63 -28.26 31.60
CA GLU A 35 69.27 -27.45 30.41
C GLU A 35 68.40 -28.25 29.42
N GLN A 36 68.71 -29.53 29.19
CA GLN A 36 67.83 -30.40 28.41
C GLN A 36 66.43 -30.55 29.01
N ALA A 37 66.30 -30.72 30.30
CA ALA A 37 65.02 -30.80 30.99
C ALA A 37 64.21 -29.50 30.85
N LYS A 38 64.88 -28.34 30.97
CA LYS A 38 64.24 -27.03 30.77
C LYS A 38 63.80 -26.82 29.29
N LEU A 39 64.57 -27.31 28.34
CA LEU A 39 64.23 -27.27 26.91
C LEU A 39 63.01 -28.16 26.64
N GLU A 40 62.99 -29.37 27.16
CA GLU A 40 61.87 -30.29 27.04
C GLU A 40 60.59 -29.74 27.70
N GLU A 41 60.69 -29.05 28.84
CA GLU A 41 59.58 -28.40 29.50
C GLU A 41 59.04 -27.26 28.62
N LYS A 42 59.93 -26.37 28.12
CA LYS A 42 59.52 -25.31 27.17
C LYS A 42 58.92 -25.84 25.88
N ASP A 43 59.43 -26.92 25.34
CA ASP A 43 58.88 -27.56 24.14
C ASP A 43 57.47 -28.14 24.41
N ARG A 44 57.24 -28.72 25.58
CA ARG A 44 55.91 -29.16 26.01
C ARG A 44 54.94 -27.96 26.17
N ASP A 45 55.41 -26.85 26.79
CA ASP A 45 54.61 -25.63 26.91
C ASP A 45 54.26 -25.02 25.56
N ILE A 46 55.25 -24.97 24.66
CA ILE A 46 55.02 -24.51 23.28
C ILE A 46 54.03 -25.41 22.54
N GLN A 47 54.09 -26.71 22.70
CA GLN A 47 53.11 -27.62 22.08
C GLN A 47 51.72 -27.44 22.68
N THR A 48 51.62 -27.25 23.98
CA THR A 48 50.34 -27.03 24.69
C THR A 48 49.72 -25.69 24.24
N LEU A 49 50.52 -24.62 24.19
CA LEU A 49 50.11 -23.31 23.73
C LEU A 49 49.70 -23.34 22.25
N LYS A 50 50.43 -24.04 21.40
CA LYS A 50 50.04 -24.23 19.99
C LYS A 50 48.72 -24.99 19.87
N GLY A 51 48.49 -26.03 20.67
CA GLY A 51 47.23 -26.76 20.74
C GLY A 51 46.07 -25.83 21.17
N GLN A 52 46.26 -25.06 22.25
CA GLN A 52 45.25 -24.08 22.69
C GLN A 52 44.97 -23.01 21.64
N LEU A 53 46.00 -22.54 20.96
CA LEU A 53 45.85 -21.55 19.91
C LEU A 53 45.08 -22.10 18.70
N ALA A 54 45.33 -23.32 18.31
CA ALA A 54 44.62 -24.02 17.24
C ALA A 54 43.14 -24.22 17.60
N THR A 55 42.82 -24.71 18.79
CA THR A 55 41.42 -24.84 19.26
C THR A 55 40.71 -23.54 19.34
N THR A 56 41.32 -22.50 19.91
CA THR A 56 40.71 -21.16 20.02
C THR A 56 40.49 -20.51 18.63
N THR A 57 41.41 -20.77 17.69
CA THR A 57 41.27 -20.29 16.31
C THR A 57 40.11 -20.98 15.60
N GLU A 58 39.97 -22.31 15.79
CA GLU A 58 38.85 -23.07 15.25
C GLU A 58 37.50 -22.67 15.84
N GLU A 59 37.43 -22.43 17.17
CA GLU A 59 36.25 -21.94 17.85
C GLU A 59 35.85 -20.55 17.34
N MET A 60 36.82 -19.64 17.16
CA MET A 60 36.57 -18.31 16.58
C MET A 60 36.04 -18.38 15.14
N GLU A 61 36.58 -19.30 14.35
CA GLU A 61 36.14 -19.46 12.95
C GLU A 61 34.72 -20.05 12.89
N ASN A 62 34.41 -21.02 13.71
CA ASN A 62 33.07 -21.56 13.87
C ASN A 62 32.07 -20.50 14.35
N LEU A 63 32.43 -19.70 15.35
CA LEU A 63 31.61 -18.61 15.86
C LEU A 63 31.33 -17.53 14.79
N ARG A 64 32.36 -17.20 13.99
CA ARG A 64 32.20 -16.28 12.85
C ARG A 64 31.23 -16.82 11.80
N GLN A 65 31.32 -18.11 11.48
CA GLN A 65 30.44 -18.76 10.50
C GLN A 65 28.98 -18.74 11.01
N VAL A 66 28.77 -19.13 12.25
CA VAL A 66 27.42 -19.10 12.88
C VAL A 66 26.86 -17.67 12.86
N HIS A 67 27.65 -16.68 13.28
CA HIS A 67 27.22 -15.29 13.28
C HIS A 67 26.91 -14.76 11.87
N GLN A 68 27.69 -15.16 10.86
CA GLN A 68 27.40 -14.80 9.47
C GLN A 68 26.08 -15.42 8.97
N LEU A 69 25.80 -16.65 9.35
CA LEU A 69 24.53 -17.31 9.00
C LEU A 69 23.33 -16.65 9.69
N GLU A 70 23.48 -16.33 10.97
CA GLU A 70 22.44 -15.60 11.72
C GLU A 70 22.17 -14.23 11.12
N MET A 71 23.21 -13.47 10.78
CA MET A 71 23.07 -12.16 10.14
C MET A 71 22.38 -12.26 8.78
N LYS A 72 22.74 -13.26 7.97
CA LYS A 72 22.07 -13.50 6.67
C LYS A 72 20.60 -13.87 6.84
N SER A 73 20.28 -14.73 7.81
CA SER A 73 18.89 -15.12 8.09
C SER A 73 18.07 -13.93 8.57
N LEU A 74 18.61 -13.11 9.48
CA LEU A 74 17.97 -11.91 9.98
C LEU A 74 17.74 -10.87 8.87
N GLN A 75 18.73 -10.68 8.00
CA GLN A 75 18.59 -9.78 6.84
C GLN A 75 17.49 -10.27 5.88
N ALA A 76 17.44 -11.57 5.60
CA ALA A 76 16.42 -12.15 4.73
C ALA A 76 15.01 -12.00 5.34
N GLU A 77 14.88 -12.20 6.64
CA GLU A 77 13.62 -12.02 7.35
C GLU A 77 13.18 -10.54 7.33
N HIS A 78 14.11 -9.64 7.61
CA HIS A 78 13.85 -8.20 7.56
C HIS A 78 13.44 -7.72 6.16
N GLN A 79 14.11 -8.20 5.11
CA GLN A 79 13.71 -7.91 3.73
C GLN A 79 12.31 -8.42 3.41
N LYS A 80 11.96 -9.62 3.88
CA LYS A 80 10.63 -10.19 3.71
C LYS A 80 9.55 -9.40 4.44
N GLN A 81 9.84 -8.91 5.64
CA GLN A 81 8.93 -8.05 6.39
C GLN A 81 8.75 -6.69 5.70
N MET A 82 9.84 -6.07 5.23
CA MET A 82 9.77 -4.81 4.49
C MET A 82 8.93 -4.93 3.22
N ALA A 83 9.15 -5.99 2.42
CA ALA A 83 8.35 -6.25 1.23
C ALA A 83 6.84 -6.42 1.52
N ARG A 84 6.51 -7.09 2.64
CA ARG A 84 5.11 -7.22 3.10
C ARG A 84 4.50 -5.87 3.47
N LEU A 85 5.23 -5.06 4.24
CA LEU A 85 4.76 -3.73 4.65
C LEU A 85 4.58 -2.80 3.46
N GLU A 86 5.49 -2.82 2.49
CA GLU A 86 5.37 -2.05 1.25
C GLU A 86 4.14 -2.47 0.44
N GLN A 87 3.86 -3.77 0.36
CA GLN A 87 2.67 -4.28 -0.32
C GLN A 87 1.39 -3.85 0.40
N GLU A 88 1.37 -3.88 1.73
CA GLU A 88 0.22 -3.46 2.52
C GLU A 88 -0.01 -1.95 2.43
N LEU A 89 1.06 -1.14 2.48
CA LEU A 89 0.99 0.30 2.25
C LEU A 89 0.46 0.63 0.84
N ALA A 90 0.89 -0.09 -0.18
CA ALA A 90 0.39 0.09 -1.53
C ALA A 90 -1.12 -0.21 -1.64
N ARG A 91 -1.60 -1.27 -0.97
CA ARG A 91 -3.03 -1.60 -0.87
C ARG A 91 -3.83 -0.52 -0.16
N ILE A 92 -3.37 -0.09 1.02
CA ILE A 92 -4.03 0.96 1.80
C ILE A 92 -4.08 2.27 1.01
N ASN A 93 -2.99 2.67 0.36
CA ASN A 93 -2.95 3.87 -0.47
C ASN A 93 -3.91 3.79 -1.66
N THR A 94 -4.06 2.62 -2.27
CA THR A 94 -5.01 2.40 -3.35
C THR A 94 -6.45 2.50 -2.84
N ALA A 95 -6.76 1.85 -1.72
CA ALA A 95 -8.07 1.94 -1.07
C ALA A 95 -8.43 3.38 -0.67
N LEU A 96 -7.47 4.13 -0.10
CA LEU A 96 -7.66 5.55 0.23
C LEU A 96 -7.91 6.42 -1.01
N LYS A 97 -7.24 6.13 -2.13
CA LYS A 97 -7.52 6.82 -3.40
C LYS A 97 -8.96 6.57 -3.84
N PHE A 98 -9.44 5.32 -3.78
CA PHE A 98 -10.83 5.01 -4.13
C PHE A 98 -11.84 5.71 -3.22
N LEU A 99 -11.61 5.73 -1.93
CA LEU A 99 -12.50 6.40 -0.98
C LEU A 99 -12.56 7.92 -1.16
N LYS A 100 -11.50 8.54 -1.68
CA LYS A 100 -11.41 9.98 -1.94
C LYS A 100 -11.84 10.40 -3.34
N LEU A 101 -12.01 9.44 -4.26
CA LEU A 101 -12.43 9.74 -5.62
C LEU A 101 -13.91 10.17 -5.60
N GLU A 102 -14.14 11.45 -5.87
CA GLU A 102 -15.44 11.94 -6.27
C GLU A 102 -15.50 11.89 -7.81
N HIS A 103 -16.41 11.07 -8.31
CA HIS A 103 -16.64 11.00 -9.74
C HIS A 103 -17.78 11.94 -10.10
N ARG A 104 -17.50 12.88 -10.99
CA ARG A 104 -18.51 13.72 -11.60
C ARG A 104 -19.22 12.89 -12.66
N LEU A 105 -20.46 12.52 -12.37
CA LEU A 105 -21.21 11.58 -13.22
C LEU A 105 -22.07 12.26 -14.25
N ALA A 106 -22.61 13.45 -13.92
CA ALA A 106 -23.54 14.12 -14.83
C ALA A 106 -23.61 15.63 -14.56
N ARG A 107 -24.17 16.32 -15.52
CA ARG A 107 -24.50 17.74 -15.48
C ARG A 107 -25.97 17.90 -15.76
N LEU A 108 -26.66 18.62 -14.87
CA LEU A 108 -28.06 19.03 -15.00
C LEU A 108 -28.14 20.54 -15.25
N GLU A 109 -28.69 20.94 -16.36
CA GLU A 109 -28.86 22.34 -16.75
C GLU A 109 -30.34 22.69 -16.71
N VAL A 110 -30.74 23.72 -15.97
CA VAL A 110 -32.12 24.24 -15.95
C VAL A 110 -32.24 25.31 -17.01
N LEU A 111 -32.86 24.94 -18.13
CA LEU A 111 -32.97 25.84 -19.29
C LEU A 111 -34.04 26.90 -19.10
N ASP A 112 -35.21 26.50 -18.58
CA ASP A 112 -36.34 27.42 -18.37
C ASP A 112 -37.20 26.96 -17.18
N GLN A 113 -37.88 27.92 -16.57
CA GLN A 113 -38.94 27.69 -15.59
C GLN A 113 -40.09 28.63 -15.87
N ARG A 114 -41.29 28.09 -16.06
CA ARG A 114 -42.50 28.86 -16.33
C ARG A 114 -43.70 28.26 -15.61
N ARG A 115 -44.74 29.04 -15.41
CA ARG A 115 -46.03 28.53 -14.93
C ARG A 115 -46.77 27.82 -16.06
N ALA A 116 -47.54 26.80 -15.74
CA ALA A 116 -48.37 26.12 -16.74
C ALA A 116 -49.51 27.01 -17.20
N GLU A 117 -49.87 26.89 -18.46
CA GLU A 117 -51.05 27.58 -18.98
C GLU A 117 -52.31 26.95 -18.35
N GLY A 118 -53.14 27.78 -17.69
CA GLY A 118 -54.35 27.30 -17.01
C GLY A 118 -54.21 26.88 -15.56
N ASP A 119 -52.99 26.74 -15.05
CA ASP A 119 -52.72 26.41 -13.64
C ASP A 119 -51.51 27.19 -13.12
N PRO A 120 -51.73 28.35 -12.48
CA PRO A 120 -50.65 29.23 -12.02
C PRO A 120 -49.84 28.63 -10.84
N GLU A 121 -50.33 27.63 -10.15
CA GLU A 121 -49.59 26.94 -9.09
C GLU A 121 -48.63 25.87 -9.63
N LYS A 122 -48.86 25.42 -10.88
CA LYS A 122 -48.06 24.39 -11.52
C LYS A 122 -46.86 25.01 -12.22
N ILE A 123 -45.68 24.60 -11.82
CA ILE A 123 -44.41 25.06 -12.39
C ILE A 123 -43.89 24.00 -13.38
N LEU A 124 -43.57 24.44 -14.57
CA LEU A 124 -42.90 23.61 -15.59
C LEU A 124 -41.42 23.97 -15.63
N THR A 125 -40.57 23.02 -15.33
CA THR A 125 -39.11 23.18 -15.39
C THR A 125 -38.57 22.43 -16.59
N THR A 126 -37.99 23.14 -17.54
CA THR A 126 -37.29 22.57 -18.69
C THR A 126 -35.83 22.34 -18.31
N LEU A 127 -35.35 21.11 -18.45
CA LEU A 127 -34.02 20.76 -18.09
C LEU A 127 -33.30 19.95 -19.19
N LYS A 128 -32.00 19.99 -19.16
CA LYS A 128 -31.11 19.18 -19.98
C LYS A 128 -30.17 18.39 -19.07
N PHE A 129 -30.18 17.11 -19.21
CA PHE A 129 -29.32 16.18 -18.50
C PHE A 129 -28.23 15.63 -19.42
N THR A 130 -27.00 15.68 -18.99
CA THR A 130 -25.84 15.18 -19.76
C THR A 130 -24.99 14.31 -18.86
N GLU A 131 -24.81 13.04 -19.21
CA GLU A 131 -23.86 12.18 -18.54
C GLU A 131 -22.43 12.60 -18.86
N LEU A 132 -21.51 12.38 -17.91
CA LEU A 132 -20.11 12.73 -18.05
C LEU A 132 -19.26 11.46 -17.90
N ASP A 133 -18.18 11.38 -18.65
CA ASP A 133 -17.16 10.36 -18.51
C ASP A 133 -16.24 10.66 -17.29
N ALA A 134 -15.28 9.76 -17.03
CA ALA A 134 -14.31 9.92 -15.96
C ALA A 134 -13.42 11.17 -16.09
N ALA A 135 -13.28 11.72 -17.30
CA ALA A 135 -12.56 12.95 -17.58
C ALA A 135 -13.46 14.21 -17.43
N GLY A 136 -14.75 14.02 -17.13
CA GLY A 136 -15.74 15.11 -17.02
C GLY A 136 -16.23 15.64 -18.37
N GLN A 137 -15.99 14.90 -19.46
CA GLN A 137 -16.49 15.26 -20.78
C GLN A 137 -17.88 14.67 -21.01
N PRO A 138 -18.72 15.31 -21.83
CA PRO A 138 -20.03 14.76 -22.17
C PRO A 138 -19.92 13.35 -22.74
N HIS A 139 -20.66 12.43 -22.17
CA HIS A 139 -20.79 11.06 -22.61
C HIS A 139 -22.21 10.79 -23.10
N GLY A 140 -22.33 10.24 -24.28
CA GLY A 140 -23.63 9.99 -24.88
C GLY A 140 -24.39 11.23 -25.36
N GLN A 141 -25.67 11.05 -25.66
CA GLN A 141 -26.55 12.14 -26.11
C GLN A 141 -27.24 12.78 -24.91
N PRO A 142 -27.26 14.12 -24.82
CA PRO A 142 -28.00 14.81 -23.77
C PRO A 142 -29.49 14.54 -23.87
N THR A 143 -30.12 14.27 -22.71
CA THR A 143 -31.57 14.12 -22.62
C THR A 143 -32.18 15.46 -22.19
N GLN A 144 -33.13 15.96 -22.95
CA GLN A 144 -33.86 17.18 -22.64
C GLN A 144 -35.35 16.91 -22.46
N GLY A 145 -35.97 17.57 -21.49
CA GLY A 145 -37.38 17.40 -21.25
C GLY A 145 -37.92 18.41 -20.26
N VAL A 146 -39.21 18.27 -19.97
CA VAL A 146 -39.93 19.13 -19.02
C VAL A 146 -40.41 18.25 -17.87
N VAL A 147 -40.26 18.76 -16.66
CA VAL A 147 -40.77 18.15 -15.43
C VAL A 147 -41.65 19.15 -14.69
N GLU A 148 -42.60 18.63 -13.89
CA GLU A 148 -43.55 19.47 -13.15
C GLU A 148 -43.05 19.66 -11.72
N GLY A 149 -42.76 20.92 -11.40
CA GLY A 149 -42.29 21.30 -10.07
C GLY A 149 -41.00 22.13 -10.12
N ARG A 150 -40.63 22.58 -8.95
CA ARG A 150 -39.46 23.40 -8.72
C ARG A 150 -38.34 22.67 -8.00
N GLU A 151 -38.72 21.78 -7.10
CA GLU A 151 -37.79 20.88 -6.47
C GLU A 151 -37.64 19.64 -7.35
N LEU A 152 -36.41 19.38 -7.80
CA LEU A 152 -36.07 18.26 -8.68
C LEU A 152 -35.50 17.12 -7.87
N TYR A 153 -36.02 15.93 -8.10
CA TYR A 153 -35.58 14.68 -7.50
C TYR A 153 -34.90 13.82 -8.56
N LEU A 154 -33.75 13.29 -8.23
CA LEU A 154 -33.01 12.39 -9.11
C LEU A 154 -33.16 10.96 -8.63
N ASP A 155 -33.85 10.12 -9.41
CA ASP A 155 -33.93 8.68 -9.17
C ASP A 155 -32.72 8.00 -9.85
N ALA A 156 -31.74 7.60 -9.01
CA ALA A 156 -30.50 7.02 -9.46
C ALA A 156 -30.04 5.92 -8.50
N PRO A 157 -30.49 4.69 -8.74
CA PRO A 157 -30.06 3.55 -7.93
C PRO A 157 -28.56 3.35 -8.00
N LEU A 158 -28.00 2.93 -6.86
CA LEU A 158 -26.59 2.69 -6.63
C LEU A 158 -26.36 1.23 -6.29
N ILE A 159 -25.30 0.63 -6.83
CA ILE A 159 -24.79 -0.67 -6.44
C ILE A 159 -23.47 -0.48 -5.73
N GLN A 160 -23.39 -0.92 -4.48
CA GLN A 160 -22.17 -0.92 -3.68
C GLN A 160 -21.75 -2.34 -3.40
N PHE A 161 -20.50 -2.63 -3.65
CA PHE A 161 -19.91 -3.91 -3.31
C PHE A 161 -19.45 -3.94 -1.85
N LYS A 162 -19.15 -5.13 -1.34
CA LYS A 162 -18.62 -5.33 0.01
C LYS A 162 -17.30 -4.61 0.18
N ASP A 163 -17.05 -4.09 1.38
CA ASP A 163 -15.86 -3.31 1.71
C ASP A 163 -14.55 -4.08 1.51
N GLU A 164 -14.61 -5.42 1.61
CA GLU A 164 -13.48 -6.32 1.33
C GLU A 164 -12.85 -6.08 -0.05
N PHE A 165 -13.64 -5.74 -1.06
CA PHE A 165 -13.14 -5.45 -2.40
C PHE A 165 -12.39 -4.10 -2.46
N ILE A 166 -12.82 -3.14 -1.65
CA ILE A 166 -12.11 -1.85 -1.50
C ILE A 166 -10.77 -2.10 -0.80
N GLU A 167 -10.77 -2.88 0.28
CA GLU A 167 -9.57 -3.22 1.06
C GLU A 167 -8.55 -4.02 0.24
N GLN A 168 -9.04 -4.90 -0.63
CA GLN A 168 -8.20 -5.68 -1.56
C GLN A 168 -7.69 -4.85 -2.73
N GLY A 169 -8.19 -3.61 -2.93
CA GLY A 169 -7.85 -2.76 -4.06
C GLY A 169 -8.38 -3.29 -5.39
N ASP A 170 -9.54 -3.98 -5.38
CA ASP A 170 -10.21 -4.46 -6.59
C ASP A 170 -10.71 -3.27 -7.42
N LEU A 171 -10.13 -3.05 -8.59
CA LEU A 171 -10.43 -1.90 -9.45
C LEU A 171 -11.87 -1.91 -9.99
N LEU A 172 -12.51 -3.07 -10.06
CA LEU A 172 -13.86 -3.24 -10.61
C LEU A 172 -14.93 -3.17 -9.51
N ARG A 173 -14.72 -3.87 -8.39
CA ARG A 173 -15.67 -3.97 -7.29
C ARG A 173 -15.38 -3.03 -6.13
N GLY A 174 -14.21 -2.38 -6.11
CA GLY A 174 -13.87 -1.34 -5.11
C GLY A 174 -14.53 0.01 -5.35
N ARG A 175 -15.47 0.09 -6.30
CA ARG A 175 -16.19 1.33 -6.64
C ARG A 175 -17.70 1.14 -6.61
N THR A 176 -18.43 2.23 -6.36
CA THR A 176 -19.89 2.25 -6.46
C THR A 176 -20.30 2.48 -7.92
N ILE A 177 -21.29 1.75 -8.38
CA ILE A 177 -21.88 1.90 -9.72
C ILE A 177 -23.20 2.61 -9.58
N CYS A 178 -23.43 3.61 -10.42
CA CYS A 178 -24.63 4.42 -10.47
C CYS A 178 -25.31 4.27 -11.84
N ARG A 179 -26.62 4.18 -11.86
CA ARG A 179 -27.43 4.25 -13.07
C ARG A 179 -28.54 5.27 -12.91
N PHE A 180 -28.59 6.25 -13.79
CA PHE A 180 -29.65 7.23 -13.76
C PHE A 180 -30.93 6.66 -14.37
N ARG A 181 -32.01 6.72 -13.60
CA ARG A 181 -33.33 6.23 -14.05
C ARG A 181 -34.17 7.36 -14.57
N ARG A 182 -34.35 8.40 -13.78
CA ARG A 182 -35.19 9.54 -14.15
C ARG A 182 -34.96 10.77 -13.27
N VAL A 183 -35.41 11.92 -13.78
CA VAL A 183 -35.59 13.13 -12.99
C VAL A 183 -37.06 13.48 -12.98
N PHE A 184 -37.58 13.87 -11.81
CA PHE A 184 -38.97 14.29 -11.66
C PHE A 184 -39.06 15.47 -10.69
N GLY A 185 -40.10 16.27 -10.82
CA GLY A 185 -40.34 17.38 -9.92
C GLY A 185 -41.33 17.04 -8.80
N ASP A 186 -41.41 17.93 -7.81
CA ASP A 186 -42.25 17.77 -6.62
C ASP A 186 -43.78 17.84 -6.92
N GLN A 187 -44.17 18.29 -8.13
CA GLN A 187 -45.56 18.41 -8.54
C GLN A 187 -46.03 17.30 -9.48
N GLN A 188 -45.25 16.20 -9.62
CA GLN A 188 -45.63 15.06 -10.45
C GLN A 188 -45.30 13.72 -9.78
N ALA A 189 -45.94 12.64 -10.21
CA ALA A 189 -45.59 11.33 -9.74
C ALA A 189 -44.20 10.93 -10.30
N PRO A 190 -43.36 10.18 -9.52
CA PRO A 190 -42.03 9.76 -9.99
C PRO A 190 -42.05 9.03 -11.33
N ARG A 191 -43.09 8.24 -11.60
CA ARG A 191 -43.25 7.46 -12.86
C ARG A 191 -43.39 8.36 -14.11
N ASP A 192 -43.87 9.60 -13.93
CA ASP A 192 -44.15 10.54 -15.01
C ASP A 192 -42.96 11.47 -15.27
N GLY A 193 -41.86 11.28 -14.56
CA GLY A 193 -40.61 12.03 -14.72
C GLY A 193 -39.89 11.75 -16.05
N LEU A 194 -38.93 12.63 -16.35
CA LEU A 194 -38.06 12.50 -17.51
C LEU A 194 -37.20 11.24 -17.39
N ASN A 195 -37.36 10.32 -18.32
CA ASN A 195 -36.58 9.10 -18.35
C ASN A 195 -35.13 9.38 -18.81
N LEU A 196 -34.18 8.93 -18.01
CA LEU A 196 -32.73 9.05 -18.26
C LEU A 196 -32.10 7.69 -18.54
N ASP A 197 -32.83 6.59 -18.37
CA ASP A 197 -32.32 5.24 -18.51
C ASP A 197 -32.08 4.90 -19.97
N HIS A 198 -30.84 5.06 -20.38
CA HIS A 198 -30.37 4.69 -21.71
C HIS A 198 -29.37 3.55 -21.57
N PRO A 199 -29.43 2.52 -22.43
CA PRO A 199 -28.38 1.51 -22.45
C PRO A 199 -27.04 2.16 -22.82
N PRO A 200 -25.90 1.62 -22.32
CA PRO A 200 -24.58 2.14 -22.68
C PRO A 200 -24.40 2.14 -24.20
N GLN A 201 -24.03 3.31 -24.74
CA GLN A 201 -23.95 3.50 -26.21
C GLN A 201 -22.76 2.77 -26.85
N SER A 202 -21.74 2.41 -26.04
CA SER A 202 -20.56 1.69 -26.51
C SER A 202 -20.23 0.49 -25.60
N PRO A 203 -20.93 -0.66 -25.80
CA PRO A 203 -20.62 -1.87 -25.03
C PRO A 203 -19.17 -2.34 -25.16
N SER A 204 -18.48 -1.96 -26.25
CA SER A 204 -17.09 -2.35 -26.50
C SER A 204 -16.06 -1.65 -25.58
N GLU A 205 -16.44 -0.59 -24.91
CA GLU A 205 -15.57 0.13 -23.96
C GLU A 205 -15.65 -0.43 -22.55
N LEU A 206 -16.66 -1.25 -22.27
CA LEU A 206 -16.85 -1.87 -20.96
C LEU A 206 -16.10 -3.21 -20.89
N SER A 207 -15.49 -3.49 -19.75
CA SER A 207 -14.96 -4.82 -19.47
C SER A 207 -16.09 -5.87 -19.47
N PRO A 208 -15.81 -7.17 -19.72
CA PRO A 208 -16.83 -8.22 -19.66
C PRO A 208 -17.61 -8.23 -18.33
N PHE A 209 -16.92 -7.93 -17.23
CA PHE A 209 -17.53 -7.83 -15.91
C PHE A 209 -18.51 -6.63 -15.82
N GLU A 210 -18.12 -5.48 -16.34
CA GLU A 210 -18.99 -4.30 -16.37
C GLU A 210 -20.21 -4.52 -17.27
N GLN A 211 -20.04 -5.17 -18.41
CA GLN A 211 -21.16 -5.54 -19.28
C GLN A 211 -22.15 -6.47 -18.57
N GLU A 212 -21.64 -7.46 -17.83
CA GLU A 212 -22.49 -8.35 -17.04
C GLU A 212 -23.25 -7.58 -15.95
N LEU A 213 -22.59 -6.69 -15.23
CA LEU A 213 -23.21 -5.85 -14.23
C LEU A 213 -24.29 -4.93 -14.81
N TRP A 214 -24.04 -4.31 -15.94
CA TRP A 214 -25.03 -3.48 -16.63
C TRP A 214 -26.25 -4.27 -17.07
N ASN A 215 -26.05 -5.47 -17.60
CA ASN A 215 -27.15 -6.33 -18.03
C ASN A 215 -27.99 -6.82 -16.85
N GLN A 216 -27.37 -7.09 -15.71
CA GLN A 216 -28.02 -7.59 -14.50
C GLN A 216 -28.36 -6.48 -13.48
N PHE A 217 -28.12 -5.21 -13.81
CA PHE A 217 -28.23 -4.10 -12.87
C PHE A 217 -29.56 -4.09 -12.10
N TRP A 218 -30.66 -4.20 -12.82
CA TRP A 218 -31.99 -4.18 -12.20
C TRP A 218 -32.29 -5.41 -11.35
N GLN A 219 -31.73 -6.56 -11.72
CA GLN A 219 -31.82 -7.77 -10.93
C GLN A 219 -31.01 -7.64 -9.65
N LEU A 220 -29.78 -7.17 -9.74
CA LEU A 220 -28.92 -6.89 -8.57
C LEU A 220 -29.52 -5.85 -7.63
N ALA A 221 -30.20 -4.84 -8.18
CA ALA A 221 -30.83 -3.79 -7.39
C ALA A 221 -32.11 -4.27 -6.66
N ASN A 222 -32.80 -5.29 -7.17
CA ASN A 222 -34.13 -5.69 -6.66
C ASN A 222 -34.14 -7.11 -6.02
N ASP A 223 -33.09 -7.92 -6.25
CA ASP A 223 -33.00 -9.30 -5.70
C ASP A 223 -31.80 -9.42 -4.75
N PRO A 224 -32.03 -9.40 -3.43
CA PRO A 224 -30.96 -9.47 -2.44
C PRO A 224 -30.14 -10.76 -2.52
N ALA A 225 -30.73 -11.90 -2.94
CA ALA A 225 -30.00 -13.16 -3.01
C ALA A 225 -29.00 -13.16 -4.16
N VAL A 226 -29.38 -12.63 -5.31
CA VAL A 226 -28.47 -12.45 -6.45
C VAL A 226 -27.39 -11.42 -6.14
N ALA A 227 -27.77 -10.33 -5.47
CA ALA A 227 -26.85 -9.29 -5.03
C ALA A 227 -25.75 -9.85 -4.11
N GLU A 228 -26.14 -10.66 -3.12
CA GLU A 228 -25.19 -11.27 -2.17
C GLU A 228 -24.19 -12.22 -2.85
N GLN A 229 -24.66 -13.04 -3.79
CA GLN A 229 -23.81 -13.96 -4.57
C GLN A 229 -22.72 -13.21 -5.38
N LYS A 230 -23.02 -12.02 -5.85
CA LYS A 230 -22.08 -11.16 -6.58
C LYS A 230 -21.24 -10.25 -5.68
N GLY A 231 -21.42 -10.37 -4.35
CA GLY A 231 -20.67 -9.56 -3.37
C GLY A 231 -21.16 -8.11 -3.27
N VAL A 232 -22.40 -7.85 -3.67
CA VAL A 232 -23.05 -6.55 -3.48
C VAL A 232 -23.49 -6.42 -2.02
N ARG A 233 -23.07 -5.32 -1.36
CA ARG A 233 -23.43 -5.01 0.02
C ARG A 233 -24.81 -4.36 0.11
N ALA A 234 -25.06 -3.43 -0.79
CA ALA A 234 -26.27 -2.65 -0.80
C ALA A 234 -26.61 -2.20 -2.21
N ALA A 235 -27.89 -2.25 -2.52
CA ALA A 235 -28.47 -1.58 -3.67
C ALA A 235 -29.52 -0.61 -3.14
N HIS A 236 -29.31 0.68 -3.31
CA HIS A 236 -30.20 1.72 -2.78
C HIS A 236 -30.89 2.41 -3.96
N GLY A 237 -32.21 2.48 -3.90
CA GLY A 237 -32.99 3.38 -4.72
C GLY A 237 -33.25 4.66 -3.92
N GLY A 238 -32.79 5.76 -4.41
CA GLY A 238 -32.99 7.06 -3.79
C GLY A 238 -31.97 8.06 -4.30
N GLY A 239 -32.40 9.25 -4.58
CA GLY A 239 -31.53 10.26 -5.12
C GLY A 239 -31.66 11.58 -4.37
N PRO A 240 -30.65 12.43 -4.48
CA PRO A 240 -30.70 13.76 -3.91
C PRO A 240 -31.76 14.61 -4.60
N SER A 241 -32.25 15.62 -3.87
CA SER A 241 -33.11 16.67 -4.43
C SER A 241 -32.40 18.01 -4.43
N ILE A 242 -32.89 18.92 -5.28
CA ILE A 242 -32.43 20.31 -5.32
C ILE A 242 -33.53 21.23 -5.78
N VAL A 243 -33.60 22.41 -5.17
CA VAL A 243 -34.46 23.48 -5.65
C VAL A 243 -33.82 24.12 -6.88
N ALA A 244 -34.41 23.87 -8.04
CA ALA A 244 -33.91 24.31 -9.31
C ALA A 244 -34.11 25.83 -9.50
N LYS A 245 -33.12 26.47 -10.14
CA LYS A 245 -33.19 27.89 -10.53
C LYS A 245 -32.96 27.99 -12.03
N LYS A 246 -33.78 28.76 -12.71
CA LYS A 246 -33.61 29.02 -14.14
C LYS A 246 -32.20 29.51 -14.47
N GLY A 247 -31.60 28.95 -15.47
CA GLY A 247 -30.23 29.25 -15.92
C GLY A 247 -29.11 28.61 -15.07
N ALA A 248 -29.45 27.91 -13.97
CA ALA A 248 -28.44 27.27 -13.15
C ALA A 248 -27.99 25.96 -13.74
N VAL A 249 -26.71 25.63 -13.49
CA VAL A 249 -26.07 24.36 -13.82
C VAL A 249 -25.69 23.65 -12.54
N TYR A 250 -25.94 22.36 -12.48
CA TYR A 250 -25.63 21.52 -11.33
C TYR A 250 -24.75 20.35 -11.76
N HIS A 251 -23.77 20.02 -10.94
CA HIS A 251 -23.01 18.76 -11.08
C HIS A 251 -23.58 17.71 -10.14
N ILE A 252 -23.64 16.50 -10.64
CA ILE A 252 -24.02 15.30 -9.91
C ILE A 252 -22.76 14.49 -9.70
N ASP A 253 -22.34 14.39 -8.43
CA ASP A 253 -21.11 13.75 -8.02
C ASP A 253 -21.42 12.49 -7.22
N LEU A 254 -20.68 11.42 -7.47
CA LEU A 254 -20.72 10.16 -6.71
C LEU A 254 -19.44 10.02 -5.89
N ARG A 255 -19.60 9.80 -4.60
CA ARG A 255 -18.49 9.42 -3.73
C ARG A 255 -18.24 7.92 -3.80
N ALA A 256 -16.99 7.51 -3.72
CA ALA A 256 -16.63 6.09 -3.69
C ALA A 256 -17.27 5.34 -2.50
N SER A 257 -17.49 6.04 -1.38
CA SER A 257 -18.23 5.51 -0.21
C SER A 257 -19.73 5.31 -0.44
N GLY A 258 -20.24 5.68 -1.64
CA GLY A 258 -21.63 5.54 -2.02
C GLY A 258 -22.50 6.68 -1.50
N GLY A 259 -22.47 7.80 -2.14
CA GLY A 259 -23.39 8.91 -1.88
C GLY A 259 -23.46 9.78 -3.11
N LEU A 260 -24.66 10.00 -3.62
CA LEU A 260 -24.93 10.97 -4.68
C LEU A 260 -25.16 12.34 -4.08
N THR A 261 -24.52 13.34 -4.66
CA THR A 261 -24.72 14.74 -4.29
C THR A 261 -25.00 15.58 -5.53
N ILE A 262 -25.88 16.56 -5.42
CA ILE A 262 -26.11 17.58 -6.46
C ILE A 262 -25.56 18.89 -5.92
N ARG A 263 -24.63 19.51 -6.67
CA ARG A 263 -24.02 20.79 -6.29
C ARG A 263 -24.21 21.83 -7.40
N PRO A 264 -24.59 23.08 -7.07
CA PRO A 264 -24.58 24.14 -8.06
C PRO A 264 -23.16 24.40 -8.56
N VAL A 265 -23.01 24.57 -9.86
CA VAL A 265 -21.79 25.11 -10.45
C VAL A 265 -21.77 26.60 -10.19
N GLU A 266 -20.83 27.09 -9.41
CA GLU A 266 -20.58 28.50 -9.30
C GLU A 266 -20.13 29.02 -10.68
N THR A 267 -21.05 29.61 -11.42
CA THR A 267 -20.68 30.39 -12.58
C THR A 267 -19.97 31.64 -12.03
N SER A 268 -18.65 31.70 -12.17
CA SER A 268 -17.93 32.94 -11.96
C SER A 268 -18.52 33.97 -12.95
N VAL A 269 -19.50 34.72 -12.50
CA VAL A 269 -19.93 35.95 -13.19
C VAL A 269 -18.69 36.83 -13.15
N ALA A 270 -18.00 36.90 -14.27
CA ALA A 270 -17.00 37.93 -14.47
C ALA A 270 -17.68 39.25 -14.16
N SER A 271 -17.31 39.84 -13.04
CA SER A 271 -17.67 41.19 -12.66
C SER A 271 -17.27 42.09 -13.82
N GLN A 272 -18.27 42.61 -14.56
CA GLN A 272 -18.05 43.72 -15.45
C GLN A 272 -17.41 44.86 -14.65
N PRO A 273 -16.30 45.41 -15.07
CA PRO A 273 -15.74 46.58 -14.42
C PRO A 273 -16.78 47.69 -14.53
N ALA A 274 -17.22 48.20 -13.38
CA ALA A 274 -18.07 49.39 -13.30
C ALA A 274 -17.38 50.52 -14.09
N ASP A 275 -18.04 50.94 -15.15
CA ASP A 275 -17.69 52.13 -15.91
C ASP A 275 -17.71 53.34 -14.99
N LYS A 276 -16.52 53.80 -14.59
CA LYS A 276 -16.33 55.08 -13.89
C LYS A 276 -16.03 56.15 -14.94
N SER A 277 -17.03 56.52 -15.71
CA SER A 277 -16.97 57.74 -16.52
C SER A 277 -18.26 58.55 -16.38
N ALA A 278 -18.38 59.32 -15.30
CA ALA A 278 -19.20 60.51 -15.28
C ALA A 278 -18.63 61.44 -14.22
N LYS A 279 -17.92 62.41 -14.68
CA LYS A 279 -17.70 63.68 -13.96
C LYS A 279 -17.93 64.81 -14.91
N PRO A 280 -18.73 65.77 -14.50
CA PRO A 280 -18.75 67.09 -15.15
C PRO A 280 -17.55 67.95 -14.77
#